data_999948e5fc0ab2468dc810a5bcda2977
#
_entry.id   999948e5fc0ab2468dc810a5bcda2977
#
_cell.length_a   1.000
_cell.length_b   1.000
_cell.length_c   1.000
_cell.angle_alpha   90.00
_cell.angle_beta   90.00
_cell.angle_gamma   90.00
#
_symmetry.space_group_name_H-M   'P 1'
#
loop_
_entity.id
_entity.type
_entity.pdbx_description
1 polymer ?
#
loop_
_entity_poly.entity_id
_entity_poly.type
_entity_poly.pdbx_seq_one_letter_code
_entity_poly.pdbx_strand_id
1 'polypeptide(L)'
;AITGPNLIDFVDDELMPYLEKFKGRAESPDTIEYKIGEIFGEIRNKFQSGYSLRDALEHVDSLQFRSQEEKHELSALYEEKIKRMGNAGRNGGEYYTPRPLIRAMVQVTNPTIGERVYDGACGSAGFLCEAYDHLRSTDLTADQLATLQGRTLYGKEKKSLAYVIGIMNLILHGIEAPNLIHANTLA
;
A
#
# COMPACT_ATOMS: atom_id res chain seq x y z
N ALA A 1 -26.76 14.25 -8.75
CA ALA A 1 -25.30 14.04 -8.62
C ALA A 1 -24.76 15.10 -7.66
N ILE A 2 -23.89 14.74 -6.74
CA ILE A 2 -23.23 15.67 -5.82
C ILE A 2 -22.10 16.34 -6.60
N THR A 3 -22.06 17.68 -6.65
CA THR A 3 -21.08 18.45 -7.47
C THR A 3 -20.66 19.74 -6.75
N GLY A 4 -19.54 20.29 -7.17
CA GLY A 4 -19.04 21.56 -6.62
C GLY A 4 -18.72 21.49 -5.13
N PRO A 5 -19.04 22.54 -4.34
CA PRO A 5 -18.78 22.58 -2.90
C PRO A 5 -19.37 21.38 -2.15
N ASN A 6 -20.58 20.96 -2.50
CA ASN A 6 -21.26 19.83 -1.85
C ASN A 6 -20.49 18.50 -1.98
N LEU A 7 -19.62 18.36 -2.99
CA LEU A 7 -18.77 17.17 -3.15
C LEU A 7 -17.63 17.16 -2.10
N ILE A 8 -17.06 18.30 -1.79
CA ILE A 8 -16.06 18.43 -0.73
C ILE A 8 -16.68 18.07 0.62
N ASP A 9 -17.82 18.69 0.96
CA ASP A 9 -18.52 18.45 2.22
C ASP A 9 -18.90 16.96 2.36
N PHE A 10 -19.43 16.35 1.30
CA PHE A 10 -19.74 14.92 1.30
C PHE A 10 -18.50 14.04 1.54
N VAL A 11 -17.37 14.36 0.88
CA VAL A 11 -16.14 13.58 1.03
C VAL A 11 -15.57 13.74 2.43
N ASP A 12 -15.51 14.95 2.96
CA ASP A 12 -14.86 15.26 4.24
C ASP A 12 -15.73 14.86 5.43
N ASP A 13 -17.04 15.09 5.37
CA ASP A 13 -17.95 14.93 6.52
C ASP A 13 -18.65 13.57 6.53
N GLU A 14 -18.80 12.91 5.41
CA GLU A 14 -19.53 11.64 5.31
C GLU A 14 -18.63 10.48 4.85
N LEU A 15 -17.99 10.57 3.66
CA LEU A 15 -17.30 9.44 3.04
C LEU A 15 -16.03 9.05 3.82
N MET A 16 -15.14 10.02 4.10
CA MET A 16 -13.89 9.73 4.80
C MET A 16 -14.14 9.19 6.22
N PRO A 17 -15.03 9.80 7.04
CA PRO A 17 -15.39 9.24 8.34
C PRO A 17 -16.09 7.87 8.27
N TYR A 18 -16.86 7.61 7.21
CA TYR A 18 -17.45 6.29 7.00
C TYR A 18 -16.40 5.21 6.77
N LEU A 19 -15.40 5.50 5.92
CA LEU A 19 -14.31 4.56 5.60
C LEU A 19 -13.37 4.37 6.80
N GLU A 20 -13.08 5.41 7.58
CA GLU A 20 -12.28 5.30 8.81
C GLU A 20 -12.92 4.34 9.83
N LYS A 21 -14.27 4.34 9.94
CA LYS A 21 -15.01 3.45 10.85
C LYS A 21 -14.85 1.96 10.54
N PHE A 22 -14.37 1.59 9.36
CA PHE A 22 -14.12 0.20 8.99
C PHE A 22 -13.11 -0.47 9.93
N LYS A 23 -12.10 0.27 10.41
CA LYS A 23 -11.15 -0.23 11.43
C LYS A 23 -11.85 -0.77 12.68
N GLY A 24 -12.87 -0.08 13.16
CA GLY A 24 -13.63 -0.48 14.36
C GLY A 24 -14.68 -1.56 14.11
N ARG A 25 -14.99 -1.88 12.85
CA ARG A 25 -15.97 -2.91 12.46
C ARG A 25 -15.33 -4.20 12.01
N ALA A 26 -14.04 -4.17 11.67
CA ALA A 26 -13.30 -5.32 11.20
C ALA A 26 -13.16 -6.37 12.32
N GLU A 27 -13.27 -7.63 11.96
CA GLU A 27 -13.15 -8.77 12.89
C GLU A 27 -11.71 -8.96 13.36
N SER A 28 -10.73 -8.59 12.53
CA SER A 28 -9.29 -8.78 12.79
C SER A 28 -8.47 -7.69 12.08
N PRO A 29 -7.29 -7.32 12.62
CA PRO A 29 -6.32 -6.45 11.97
C PRO A 29 -5.81 -6.97 10.61
N ASP A 30 -5.98 -8.26 10.33
CA ASP A 30 -5.51 -8.93 9.12
C ASP A 30 -6.53 -8.87 7.97
N THR A 31 -7.63 -8.12 8.16
CA THR A 31 -8.66 -7.96 7.13
C THR A 31 -8.43 -6.71 6.28
N ILE A 32 -8.91 -6.74 5.04
CA ILE A 32 -8.83 -5.57 4.14
C ILE A 32 -9.66 -4.40 4.68
N GLU A 33 -10.79 -4.67 5.34
CA GLU A 33 -11.62 -3.66 6.00
C GLU A 33 -10.83 -2.90 7.06
N TYR A 34 -10.06 -3.61 7.89
CA TYR A 34 -9.20 -2.97 8.88
C TYR A 34 -8.18 -2.06 8.22
N LYS A 35 -7.53 -2.51 7.13
CA LYS A 35 -6.53 -1.72 6.39
C LYS A 35 -7.14 -0.50 5.71
N ILE A 36 -8.34 -0.61 5.16
CA ILE A 36 -9.09 0.55 4.64
C ILE A 36 -9.30 1.59 5.75
N GLY A 37 -9.78 1.15 6.92
CA GLY A 37 -9.98 2.06 8.05
C GLY A 37 -8.69 2.71 8.55
N GLU A 38 -7.57 2.00 8.54
CA GLU A 38 -6.26 2.58 8.87
C GLU A 38 -5.81 3.63 7.85
N ILE A 39 -5.91 3.33 6.54
CA ILE A 39 -5.56 4.25 5.47
C ILE A 39 -6.37 5.56 5.60
N PHE A 40 -7.69 5.45 5.72
CA PHE A 40 -8.58 6.61 5.78
C PHE A 40 -8.51 7.36 7.13
N GLY A 41 -7.99 6.74 8.18
CA GLY A 41 -7.64 7.42 9.43
C GLY A 41 -6.39 8.32 9.30
N GLU A 42 -5.48 8.01 8.38
CA GLU A 42 -4.21 8.73 8.21
C GLU A 42 -4.24 9.79 7.10
N ILE A 43 -5.11 9.65 6.10
CA ILE A 43 -5.21 10.59 4.99
C ILE A 43 -6.27 11.68 5.26
N ARG A 44 -6.10 12.82 4.59
CA ARG A 44 -7.07 13.93 4.59
C ARG A 44 -7.22 14.45 3.18
N ASN A 45 -8.44 14.82 2.82
CA ASN A 45 -8.69 15.53 1.58
C ASN A 45 -7.96 16.87 1.61
N LYS A 46 -7.28 17.21 0.51
CA LYS A 46 -6.58 18.49 0.31
C LYS A 46 -7.12 19.27 -0.88
N PHE A 47 -8.11 18.76 -1.57
CA PHE A 47 -8.78 19.50 -2.63
C PHE A 47 -9.62 20.61 -2.01
N GLN A 48 -9.45 21.82 -2.53
CA GLN A 48 -10.24 22.98 -2.13
C GLN A 48 -11.39 23.27 -3.11
N SER A 49 -11.40 22.60 -4.26
CA SER A 49 -12.43 22.73 -5.29
C SER A 49 -13.08 21.38 -5.56
N GLY A 50 -14.38 21.28 -5.38
CA GLY A 50 -15.15 20.09 -5.72
C GLY A 50 -15.12 19.75 -7.20
N TYR A 51 -14.90 20.72 -8.07
CA TYR A 51 -14.70 20.48 -9.50
C TYR A 51 -13.36 19.77 -9.76
N SER A 52 -12.28 20.26 -9.17
CA SER A 52 -10.96 19.59 -9.29
C SER A 52 -10.94 18.20 -8.64
N LEU A 53 -11.67 18.02 -7.53
CA LEU A 53 -11.85 16.71 -6.91
C LEU A 53 -12.62 15.78 -7.85
N ARG A 54 -13.68 16.25 -8.47
CA ARG A 54 -14.46 15.48 -9.45
C ARG A 54 -13.61 15.06 -10.65
N ASP A 55 -12.85 15.99 -11.23
CA ASP A 55 -11.96 15.70 -12.36
C ASP A 55 -10.95 14.60 -11.97
N ALA A 56 -10.38 14.66 -10.78
CA ALA A 56 -9.48 13.62 -10.26
C ALA A 56 -10.18 12.26 -10.11
N LEU A 57 -11.40 12.25 -9.56
CA LEU A 57 -12.20 11.02 -9.40
C LEU A 57 -12.59 10.41 -10.75
N GLU A 58 -12.98 11.23 -11.75
CA GLU A 58 -13.30 10.78 -13.10
C GLU A 58 -12.07 10.19 -13.80
N HIS A 59 -10.88 10.75 -13.59
CA HIS A 59 -9.62 10.14 -14.06
C HIS A 59 -9.36 8.79 -13.41
N VAL A 60 -9.53 8.68 -12.09
CA VAL A 60 -9.35 7.40 -11.38
C VAL A 60 -10.39 6.37 -11.82
N ASP A 61 -11.66 6.77 -12.00
CA ASP A 61 -12.75 5.89 -12.44
C ASP A 61 -12.53 5.37 -13.88
N SER A 62 -11.83 6.14 -14.71
CA SER A 62 -11.45 5.70 -16.06
C SER A 62 -10.35 4.64 -16.08
N LEU A 63 -9.61 4.46 -14.98
CA LEU A 63 -8.59 3.43 -14.87
C LEU A 63 -9.27 2.06 -14.67
N GLN A 64 -8.81 1.07 -15.41
CA GLN A 64 -9.30 -0.30 -15.25
C GLN A 64 -8.32 -1.10 -14.39
N PHE A 65 -8.84 -1.76 -13.34
CA PHE A 65 -8.04 -2.59 -12.42
C PHE A 65 -8.59 -4.02 -12.37
N ARG A 66 -9.07 -4.53 -13.50
CA ARG A 66 -9.79 -5.81 -13.57
C ARG A 66 -8.87 -7.00 -13.77
N SER A 67 -7.74 -6.81 -14.45
CA SER A 67 -6.76 -7.87 -14.71
C SER A 67 -5.54 -7.76 -13.81
N GLN A 68 -4.78 -8.84 -13.64
CA GLN A 68 -3.50 -8.82 -12.94
C GLN A 68 -2.45 -7.98 -13.69
N GLU A 69 -2.55 -7.93 -15.02
CA GLU A 69 -1.66 -7.14 -15.88
C GLU A 69 -1.85 -5.64 -15.63
N GLU A 70 -3.11 -5.17 -15.59
CA GLU A 70 -3.45 -3.77 -15.26
C GLU A 70 -3.00 -3.38 -13.85
N LYS A 71 -3.13 -4.29 -12.87
CA LYS A 71 -2.63 -4.07 -11.51
C LYS A 71 -1.11 -3.94 -11.47
N HIS A 72 -0.41 -4.74 -12.28
CA HIS A 72 1.05 -4.69 -12.37
C HIS A 72 1.54 -3.39 -13.02
N GLU A 73 0.87 -2.92 -14.08
CA GLU A 73 1.16 -1.61 -14.69
C GLU A 73 0.94 -0.47 -13.70
N LEU A 74 -0.15 -0.50 -12.94
CA LEU A 74 -0.41 0.49 -11.89
C LEU A 74 0.66 0.44 -10.80
N SER A 75 1.10 -0.75 -10.40
CA SER A 75 2.19 -0.92 -9.44
C SER A 75 3.47 -0.26 -9.94
N ALA A 76 3.82 -0.43 -11.22
CA ALA A 76 5.00 0.19 -11.83
C ALA A 76 4.91 1.73 -11.83
N LEU A 77 3.74 2.28 -12.17
CA LEU A 77 3.49 3.73 -12.12
C LEU A 77 3.57 4.28 -10.69
N TYR A 78 3.03 3.54 -9.73
CA TYR A 78 3.08 3.88 -8.31
C TYR A 78 4.51 3.89 -7.77
N GLU A 79 5.30 2.89 -8.11
CA GLU A 79 6.74 2.81 -7.80
C GLU A 79 7.54 3.99 -8.38
N GLU A 80 7.27 4.36 -9.64
CA GLU A 80 7.91 5.52 -10.24
C GLU A 80 7.53 6.81 -9.50
N LYS A 81 6.29 6.95 -9.08
CA LYS A 81 5.84 8.09 -8.26
C LYS A 81 6.55 8.13 -6.92
N ILE A 82 6.67 7.01 -6.22
CA ILE A 82 7.41 6.89 -4.96
C ILE A 82 8.88 7.31 -5.16
N LYS A 83 9.52 6.81 -6.22
CA LYS A 83 10.90 7.17 -6.57
C LYS A 83 11.06 8.67 -6.79
N ARG A 84 10.13 9.31 -7.51
CA ARG A 84 10.15 10.76 -7.73
C ARG A 84 9.94 11.54 -6.43
N MET A 85 9.05 11.09 -5.56
CA MET A 85 8.87 11.65 -4.22
C MET A 85 10.15 11.50 -3.40
N GLY A 86 10.85 10.37 -3.52
CA GLY A 86 12.14 10.08 -2.92
C GLY A 86 13.24 11.08 -3.31
N ASN A 87 13.21 11.59 -4.53
CA ASN A 87 14.21 12.51 -5.07
C ASN A 87 13.86 13.99 -4.88
N ALA A 88 12.63 14.33 -4.47
CA ALA A 88 12.09 15.69 -4.53
C ALA A 88 12.35 16.59 -3.30
N GLY A 89 13.20 16.22 -2.34
CA GLY A 89 13.50 17.09 -1.22
C GLY A 89 14.00 16.41 0.06
N ARG A 90 14.18 17.21 1.13
CA ARG A 90 14.81 16.79 2.40
C ARG A 90 14.23 15.53 3.07
N ASN A 91 13.02 15.11 2.73
CA ASN A 91 12.34 13.95 3.31
C ASN A 91 11.99 12.85 2.30
N GLY A 92 12.25 13.05 1.02
CA GLY A 92 11.80 12.15 -0.02
C GLY A 92 12.63 10.86 -0.14
N GLY A 93 13.94 10.93 0.12
CA GLY A 93 14.83 9.77 0.08
C GLY A 93 14.63 8.77 1.22
N GLU A 94 13.89 9.16 2.26
CA GLU A 94 13.68 8.33 3.45
C GLU A 94 12.80 7.10 3.20
N TYR A 95 12.04 7.08 2.09
CA TYR A 95 11.03 6.03 1.84
C TYR A 95 11.39 5.12 0.67
N TYR A 96 12.46 5.41 -0.04
CA TYR A 96 12.79 4.70 -1.26
C TYR A 96 14.22 4.17 -1.25
N THR A 97 14.34 2.85 -1.32
CA THR A 97 15.60 2.16 -1.62
C THR A 97 15.60 1.73 -3.09
N PRO A 98 16.69 1.93 -3.84
CA PRO A 98 16.74 1.56 -5.25
C PRO A 98 16.43 0.07 -5.49
N ARG A 99 15.47 -0.22 -6.34
CA ARG A 99 15.00 -1.59 -6.62
C ARG A 99 16.09 -2.57 -7.04
N PRO A 100 17.07 -2.19 -7.89
CA PRO A 100 18.16 -3.11 -8.24
C PRO A 100 18.97 -3.59 -7.04
N LEU A 101 19.18 -2.72 -6.04
CA LEU A 101 19.86 -3.09 -4.80
C LEU A 101 19.02 -4.06 -3.98
N ILE A 102 17.73 -3.77 -3.78
CA ILE A 102 16.80 -4.64 -3.04
C ILE A 102 16.75 -6.01 -3.72
N ARG A 103 16.59 -6.03 -5.03
CA ARG A 103 16.53 -7.28 -5.81
C ARG A 103 17.79 -8.12 -5.65
N ALA A 104 18.97 -7.51 -5.72
CA ALA A 104 20.23 -8.20 -5.48
C ALA A 104 20.29 -8.80 -4.06
N MET A 105 19.83 -8.05 -3.04
CA MET A 105 19.79 -8.54 -1.66
C MET A 105 18.80 -9.70 -1.49
N VAL A 106 17.60 -9.62 -2.06
CA VAL A 106 16.62 -10.70 -2.03
C VAL A 106 17.13 -11.95 -2.73
N GLN A 107 17.77 -11.81 -3.90
CA GLN A 107 18.36 -12.92 -4.63
C GLN A 107 19.49 -13.62 -3.85
N VAL A 108 20.35 -12.86 -3.18
CA VAL A 108 21.43 -13.42 -2.36
C VAL A 108 20.89 -14.13 -1.12
N THR A 109 19.86 -13.54 -0.48
CA THR A 109 19.22 -14.13 0.70
C THR A 109 18.39 -15.34 0.33
N ASN A 110 17.78 -15.33 -0.86
CA ASN A 110 16.99 -16.39 -1.47
C ASN A 110 15.93 -16.97 -0.51
N PRO A 111 14.99 -16.15 0.01
CA PRO A 111 13.97 -16.63 0.91
C PRO A 111 13.09 -17.70 0.25
N THR A 112 12.56 -18.62 1.04
CA THR A 112 11.69 -19.71 0.57
C THR A 112 10.33 -19.69 1.28
N ILE A 113 9.30 -20.31 0.66
CA ILE A 113 7.98 -20.41 1.27
C ILE A 113 8.05 -21.17 2.60
N GLY A 114 7.47 -20.57 3.65
CA GLY A 114 7.52 -21.06 5.02
C GLY A 114 8.48 -20.26 5.92
N GLU A 115 9.40 -19.50 5.32
CA GLU A 115 10.22 -18.53 6.04
C GLU A 115 9.45 -17.22 6.23
N ARG A 116 9.87 -16.42 7.21
CA ARG A 116 9.29 -15.10 7.48
C ARG A 116 10.28 -14.01 7.11
N VAL A 117 9.80 -13.06 6.33
CA VAL A 117 10.53 -11.85 5.97
C VAL A 117 9.97 -10.69 6.79
N TYR A 118 10.83 -10.04 7.57
CA TYR A 118 10.45 -8.91 8.43
C TYR A 118 11.26 -7.66 8.09
N ASP A 119 10.55 -6.55 7.88
CA ASP A 119 11.14 -5.23 7.70
C ASP A 119 10.61 -4.26 8.77
N GLY A 120 11.45 -3.94 9.76
CA GLY A 120 11.09 -3.10 10.90
C GLY A 120 11.07 -1.59 10.63
N ALA A 121 11.43 -1.14 9.42
CA ALA A 121 11.42 0.25 8.97
C ALA A 121 11.08 0.30 7.48
N CYS A 122 9.95 -0.30 7.12
CA CYS A 122 9.66 -0.73 5.75
C CYS A 122 9.44 0.42 4.75
N GLY A 123 9.22 1.65 5.22
CA GLY A 123 9.00 2.78 4.31
C GLY A 123 7.87 2.49 3.32
N SER A 124 8.20 2.53 2.03
CA SER A 124 7.28 2.16 0.94
C SER A 124 7.10 0.64 0.75
N ALA A 125 7.57 -0.17 1.68
CA ALA A 125 7.55 -1.64 1.67
C ALA A 125 8.32 -2.30 0.50
N GLY A 126 9.34 -1.62 0.00
CA GLY A 126 10.09 -2.07 -1.17
C GLY A 126 10.73 -3.45 -1.03
N PHE A 127 11.34 -3.76 0.12
CA PHE A 127 11.91 -5.07 0.38
C PHE A 127 10.83 -6.16 0.42
N LEU A 128 9.69 -5.87 1.03
CA LEU A 128 8.59 -6.82 1.13
C LEU A 128 7.95 -7.09 -0.24
N CYS A 129 7.81 -6.06 -1.10
CA CYS A 129 7.35 -6.23 -2.47
C CYS A 129 8.28 -7.12 -3.30
N GLU A 130 9.58 -6.83 -3.31
CA GLU A 130 10.56 -7.66 -4.05
C GLU A 130 10.67 -9.09 -3.51
N ALA A 131 10.55 -9.28 -2.18
CA ALA A 131 10.49 -10.62 -1.58
C ALA A 131 9.22 -11.38 -2.01
N TYR A 132 8.08 -10.68 -2.08
CA TYR A 132 6.83 -11.25 -2.59
C TYR A 132 6.95 -11.70 -4.05
N ASP A 133 7.47 -10.82 -4.91
CA ASP A 133 7.66 -11.12 -6.34
C ASP A 133 8.63 -12.30 -6.53
N HIS A 134 9.72 -12.35 -5.77
CA HIS A 134 10.68 -13.46 -5.77
C HIS A 134 9.99 -14.78 -5.40
N LEU A 135 9.24 -14.81 -4.30
CA LEU A 135 8.56 -16.01 -3.82
C LEU A 135 7.42 -16.45 -4.76
N ARG A 136 6.71 -15.49 -5.35
CA ARG A 136 5.62 -15.75 -6.29
C ARG A 136 6.09 -16.22 -7.68
N SER A 137 7.35 -16.00 -8.03
CA SER A 137 7.92 -16.42 -9.32
C SER A 137 8.02 -17.95 -9.48
N THR A 138 7.78 -18.70 -8.41
CA THR A 138 7.75 -20.17 -8.41
C THR A 138 6.33 -20.69 -8.58
N ASP A 139 6.19 -21.92 -9.08
CA ASP A 139 4.89 -22.59 -9.12
C ASP A 139 4.44 -22.96 -7.71
N LEU A 140 3.47 -22.20 -7.19
CA LEU A 140 2.95 -22.36 -5.84
C LEU A 140 1.69 -23.21 -5.82
N THR A 141 1.58 -24.09 -4.85
CA THR A 141 0.32 -24.74 -4.49
C THR A 141 -0.63 -23.74 -3.81
N ALA A 142 -1.92 -24.06 -3.70
CA ALA A 142 -2.89 -23.22 -3.02
C ALA A 142 -2.50 -22.93 -1.56
N ASP A 143 -1.97 -23.93 -0.83
CA ASP A 143 -1.52 -23.78 0.57
C ASP A 143 -0.28 -22.88 0.69
N GLN A 144 0.64 -23.00 -0.27
CA GLN A 144 1.82 -22.14 -0.35
C GLN A 144 1.43 -20.69 -0.65
N LEU A 145 0.48 -20.48 -1.57
CA LEU A 145 -0.04 -19.15 -1.85
C LEU A 145 -0.74 -18.55 -0.63
N ALA A 146 -1.57 -19.32 0.07
CA ALA A 146 -2.19 -18.86 1.33
C ALA A 146 -1.14 -18.51 2.41
N THR A 147 -0.04 -19.26 2.48
CA THR A 147 1.08 -18.99 3.38
C THR A 147 1.79 -17.69 2.99
N LEU A 148 2.07 -17.50 1.69
CA LEU A 148 2.69 -16.27 1.17
C LEU A 148 1.82 -15.04 1.46
N GLN A 149 0.51 -15.14 1.23
CA GLN A 149 -0.44 -14.05 1.46
C GLN A 149 -0.55 -13.63 2.95
N GLY A 150 -0.60 -14.58 3.86
CA GLY A 150 -0.97 -14.28 5.25
C GLY A 150 0.14 -14.45 6.29
N ARG A 151 1.22 -15.19 6.01
CA ARG A 151 2.16 -15.64 7.05
C ARG A 151 3.64 -15.47 6.73
N THR A 152 3.96 -14.80 5.63
CA THR A 152 5.36 -14.67 5.16
C THR A 152 5.92 -13.28 5.36
N LEU A 153 5.17 -12.24 5.01
CA LEU A 153 5.68 -10.86 4.95
C LEU A 153 5.15 -10.02 6.11
N TYR A 154 6.03 -9.39 6.85
CA TYR A 154 5.70 -8.57 8.01
C TYR A 154 6.49 -7.27 7.97
N GLY A 155 5.86 -6.14 8.31
CA GLY A 155 6.52 -4.85 8.35
C GLY A 155 6.03 -3.93 9.45
N LYS A 156 6.89 -2.99 9.84
CA LYS A 156 6.53 -1.85 10.68
C LYS A 156 6.98 -0.57 10.03
N GLU A 157 6.16 0.48 10.14
CA GLU A 157 6.51 1.82 9.74
C GLU A 157 5.93 2.83 10.74
N LYS A 158 6.76 3.81 11.12
CA LYS A 158 6.39 4.83 12.10
C LYS A 158 5.68 6.03 11.45
N LYS A 159 6.06 6.40 10.23
CA LYS A 159 5.56 7.61 9.56
C LYS A 159 4.27 7.29 8.80
N SER A 160 3.19 7.98 9.14
CA SER A 160 1.85 7.79 8.56
C SER A 160 1.85 7.74 7.04
N LEU A 161 2.49 8.73 6.39
CA LEU A 161 2.52 8.76 4.92
C LEU A 161 3.25 7.55 4.32
N ALA A 162 4.40 7.17 4.88
CA ALA A 162 5.18 6.03 4.41
C ALA A 162 4.42 4.71 4.64
N TYR A 163 3.74 4.59 5.79
CA TYR A 163 2.88 3.46 6.12
C TYR A 163 1.74 3.27 5.09
N VAL A 164 1.01 4.36 4.77
CA VAL A 164 -0.05 4.32 3.76
C VAL A 164 0.51 3.95 2.38
N ILE A 165 1.65 4.54 2.00
CA ILE A 165 2.34 4.21 0.76
C ILE A 165 2.72 2.73 0.73
N GLY A 166 3.28 2.19 1.82
CA GLY A 166 3.68 0.80 1.94
C GLY A 166 2.51 -0.18 1.83
N ILE A 167 1.38 0.09 2.51
CA ILE A 167 0.16 -0.74 2.38
C ILE A 167 -0.32 -0.75 0.93
N MET A 168 -0.46 0.42 0.31
CA MET A 168 -0.94 0.54 -1.07
C MET A 168 -0.01 -0.20 -2.03
N ASN A 169 1.30 -0.10 -1.83
CA ASN A 169 2.28 -0.77 -2.65
C ASN A 169 2.13 -2.30 -2.59
N LEU A 170 1.99 -2.87 -1.39
CA LEU A 170 1.77 -4.31 -1.21
C LEU A 170 0.45 -4.79 -1.81
N ILE A 171 -0.63 -4.02 -1.66
CA ILE A 171 -1.93 -4.34 -2.29
C ILE A 171 -1.80 -4.35 -3.82
N LEU A 172 -1.11 -3.39 -4.41
CA LEU A 172 -0.88 -3.33 -5.86
C LEU A 172 -0.03 -4.49 -6.38
N HIS A 173 0.90 -5.02 -5.56
CA HIS A 173 1.65 -6.25 -5.86
C HIS A 173 0.80 -7.52 -5.72
N GLY A 174 -0.40 -7.43 -5.16
CA GLY A 174 -1.35 -8.53 -5.07
C GLY A 174 -1.45 -9.19 -3.69
N ILE A 175 -0.98 -8.52 -2.63
CA ILE A 175 -1.21 -8.95 -1.25
C ILE A 175 -2.53 -8.36 -0.78
N GLU A 176 -3.51 -9.21 -0.49
CA GLU A 176 -4.88 -8.77 -0.17
C GLU A 176 -4.99 -8.02 1.15
N ALA A 177 -4.30 -8.51 2.18
CA ALA A 177 -4.29 -7.90 3.51
C ALA A 177 -2.86 -7.85 4.08
N PRO A 178 -2.08 -6.81 3.76
CA PRO A 178 -0.68 -6.71 4.18
C PRO A 178 -0.50 -6.70 5.71
N ASN A 179 0.44 -7.50 6.24
CA ASN A 179 0.82 -7.49 7.66
C ASN A 179 1.77 -6.32 7.96
N LEU A 180 1.33 -5.10 7.69
CA LEU A 180 2.00 -3.88 8.10
C LEU A 180 1.36 -3.31 9.36
N ILE A 181 2.20 -2.82 10.28
CA ILE A 181 1.79 -2.18 11.52
C ILE A 181 2.31 -0.75 11.55
N HIS A 182 1.41 0.22 11.77
CA HIS A 182 1.78 1.61 12.02
C HIS A 182 2.27 1.75 13.46
N ALA A 183 3.58 1.59 13.67
CA ALA A 183 4.18 1.67 14.99
C ALA A 183 5.67 2.00 14.95
N ASN A 184 6.20 2.50 16.07
CA ASN A 184 7.63 2.64 16.25
C ASN A 184 8.26 1.27 16.58
N THR A 185 9.23 0.85 15.80
CA THR A 185 9.92 -0.44 15.99
C THR A 185 10.82 -0.45 17.23
N LEU A 186 11.26 0.73 17.68
CA LEU A 186 12.14 0.90 18.84
C LEU A 186 11.39 1.23 20.13
N ALA A 187 10.07 1.17 20.14
CA ALA A 187 9.23 1.48 21.29
C ALA A 187 8.63 0.22 21.90
#